data_62d86a6487338f9803d1dfb80589f6dc
#
_entry.id   62d86a6487338f9803d1dfb80589f6dc
#
_cell.length_a   1.000
_cell.length_b   1.000
_cell.length_c   1.000
_cell.angle_alpha   90.00
_cell.angle_beta   90.00
_cell.angle_gamma   90.00
#
_symmetry.space_group_name_H-M   'P 1'
#
loop_
_entity.id
_entity.type
_entity.pdbx_description
1 polymer ?
#
loop_
_entity_poly.entity_id
_entity_poly.type
_entity_poly.pdbx_seq_one_letter_code
_entity_poly.pdbx_strand_id
1 'polypeptide(L)'
;MLTRRPSSHNDERATEEDALLTGQRPSRQPSASRWARYREIALFAWGLIATAAVIVLAVVYQHQTSKTTPENHGDRPTGKRNLVFMVSDGMGPTSLALTRGFNQYVNALPWDHTLGLDKLLIGNSRTRSSNSLVTDSAAGATAFSCGHKSYNGAISVTPDHTPCGSVMEAAKRAGYTTGLVVTTRITDATPACFVSHVRTRMMEDEIAEQLIGNGPLGRNVDLVLGGGRCHFLPNTTVGGCRADGRDLIQKADEHDWNYIGSREDFDNLGTSVKLPLLGLFAPTDIPFEIDRRHVDTEYPSLEEMTKTALRALKDATKDSDQGFFVMIEGSRIDHAGHNNDPAAQVHEVLAYDRAMQAVIEFLEEDDTEGLMVATSDHETGGLATARRMSLFASSDCESC
;
A
#
# COMPACT_ATOMS: atom_id res chain seq x y z
N MET A 1 7.42 -7.87 87.89
CA MET A 1 6.05 -7.45 88.29
C MET A 1 5.08 -8.14 87.37
N LEU A 2 4.38 -9.14 87.94
CA LEU A 2 3.38 -9.95 87.23
C LEU A 2 2.08 -9.15 87.08
N THR A 3 1.55 -9.03 85.86
CA THR A 3 0.13 -8.60 85.65
C THR A 3 -0.62 -9.74 84.94
N ARG A 4 -1.63 -10.19 85.65
CA ARG A 4 -2.53 -11.31 85.40
C ARG A 4 -3.36 -11.01 84.07
N ARG A 5 -3.57 -12.06 83.29
CA ARG A 5 -4.63 -12.13 82.31
C ARG A 5 -6.00 -12.19 82.99
N PRO A 6 -7.02 -11.47 82.51
CA PRO A 6 -8.42 -11.69 82.91
C PRO A 6 -8.96 -12.98 82.28
N SER A 7 -9.77 -13.69 83.01
CA SER A 7 -10.30 -15.00 82.69
C SER A 7 -11.43 -14.89 81.63
N SER A 8 -11.50 -15.85 80.70
CA SER A 8 -12.47 -15.99 79.60
C SER A 8 -13.93 -16.18 80.02
N HIS A 9 -14.28 -16.11 81.30
CA HIS A 9 -15.63 -16.33 81.81
C HIS A 9 -16.48 -15.07 81.84
N ASN A 10 -15.92 -13.85 81.77
CA ASN A 10 -16.67 -12.62 81.82
C ASN A 10 -17.19 -12.17 80.42
N ASP A 11 -16.55 -12.56 79.37
CA ASP A 11 -16.99 -12.18 77.99
C ASP A 11 -18.20 -13.00 77.49
N GLU A 12 -18.37 -14.26 77.96
CA GLU A 12 -19.55 -15.07 77.60
C GLU A 12 -20.82 -14.59 78.28
N ARG A 13 -20.76 -14.03 79.51
CA ARG A 13 -21.94 -13.48 80.23
C ARG A 13 -22.40 -12.15 79.66
N ALA A 14 -21.50 -11.27 79.25
CA ALA A 14 -21.85 -9.99 78.64
C ALA A 14 -22.54 -10.17 77.30
N THR A 15 -22.17 -11.16 76.50
CA THR A 15 -22.78 -11.45 75.16
C THR A 15 -24.14 -12.15 75.29
N GLU A 16 -24.44 -12.87 76.38
CA GLU A 16 -25.75 -13.45 76.62
C GLU A 16 -26.75 -12.39 77.16
N GLU A 17 -26.34 -11.45 78.00
CA GLU A 17 -27.20 -10.33 78.49
C GLU A 17 -27.52 -9.37 77.30
N ASP A 18 -26.63 -9.08 76.42
CA ASP A 18 -26.83 -8.24 75.21
C ASP A 18 -27.80 -8.90 74.22
N ALA A 19 -27.82 -10.21 74.13
CA ALA A 19 -28.70 -10.97 73.28
C ALA A 19 -30.17 -11.00 73.79
N LEU A 20 -30.30 -10.93 75.09
CA LEU A 20 -31.63 -10.85 75.76
C LEU A 20 -32.27 -9.48 75.64
N LEU A 21 -31.46 -8.40 75.56
CA LEU A 21 -31.91 -7.03 75.40
C LEU A 21 -32.27 -6.65 74.02
N THR A 22 -31.58 -7.22 73.02
CA THR A 22 -31.73 -6.85 71.59
C THR A 22 -32.53 -7.84 70.77
N GLY A 23 -32.89 -9.01 71.30
CA GLY A 23 -33.62 -10.08 70.60
C GLY A 23 -32.82 -10.74 69.45
N GLN A 24 -31.60 -10.41 69.34
CA GLN A 24 -30.73 -11.01 68.27
C GLN A 24 -29.88 -12.15 68.85
N ARG A 25 -30.05 -13.34 68.35
CA ARG A 25 -29.14 -14.47 68.69
C ARG A 25 -27.71 -14.21 68.17
N PRO A 26 -26.68 -14.33 69.01
CA PRO A 26 -25.31 -14.24 68.55
C PRO A 26 -25.05 -15.30 67.49
N SER A 27 -24.67 -14.89 66.29
CA SER A 27 -24.22 -15.82 65.28
C SER A 27 -22.89 -16.43 65.70
N ARG A 28 -22.91 -17.69 66.14
CA ARG A 28 -21.67 -18.46 66.26
C ARG A 28 -21.01 -18.52 64.90
N GLN A 29 -19.96 -17.76 64.69
CA GLN A 29 -19.06 -18.03 63.55
C GLN A 29 -18.50 -19.44 63.72
N PRO A 30 -18.71 -20.34 62.76
CA PRO A 30 -18.10 -21.66 62.85
C PRO A 30 -16.60 -21.51 62.88
N SER A 31 -15.94 -21.98 63.91
CA SER A 31 -14.49 -22.07 63.97
C SER A 31 -14.03 -22.88 62.75
N ALA A 32 -13.31 -22.24 61.83
CA ALA A 32 -12.78 -22.91 60.62
C ALA A 32 -12.02 -24.18 61.08
N SER A 33 -12.51 -25.33 60.68
CA SER A 33 -11.88 -26.61 61.02
C SER A 33 -10.43 -26.59 60.52
N ARG A 34 -9.49 -27.19 61.24
CA ARG A 34 -8.10 -27.29 60.80
C ARG A 34 -8.02 -27.81 59.37
N TRP A 35 -8.92 -28.67 58.94
CA TRP A 35 -9.06 -29.18 57.57
C TRP A 35 -9.41 -28.10 56.52
N ALA A 36 -10.25 -27.13 56.87
CA ALA A 36 -10.60 -26.03 55.97
C ALA A 36 -9.38 -25.12 55.68
N ARG A 37 -8.58 -24.84 56.74
CA ARG A 37 -7.33 -24.07 56.56
C ARG A 37 -6.29 -24.82 55.72
N TYR A 38 -6.13 -26.12 55.92
CA TYR A 38 -5.21 -26.93 55.10
C TYR A 38 -5.65 -26.97 53.60
N ARG A 39 -6.95 -27.03 53.36
CA ARG A 39 -7.52 -26.98 52.01
C ARG A 39 -7.24 -25.63 51.33
N GLU A 40 -7.42 -24.51 52.03
CA GLU A 40 -7.13 -23.17 51.53
C GLU A 40 -5.64 -22.99 51.22
N ILE A 41 -4.77 -23.42 52.11
CA ILE A 41 -3.29 -23.39 51.89
C ILE A 41 -2.91 -24.28 50.72
N ALA A 42 -3.49 -25.46 50.58
CA ALA A 42 -3.21 -26.37 49.48
C ALA A 42 -3.68 -25.76 48.11
N LEU A 43 -4.88 -25.14 48.06
CA LEU A 43 -5.39 -24.46 46.87
C LEU A 43 -4.52 -23.24 46.48
N PHE A 44 -4.06 -22.48 47.50
CA PHE A 44 -3.18 -21.35 47.26
C PHE A 44 -1.81 -21.79 46.73
N ALA A 45 -1.22 -22.82 47.35
CA ALA A 45 0.03 -23.41 46.88
C ALA A 45 -0.09 -23.98 45.45
N TRP A 46 -1.22 -24.66 45.16
CA TRP A 46 -1.48 -25.21 43.84
C TRP A 46 -1.65 -24.07 42.79
N GLY A 47 -2.35 -22.98 43.16
CA GLY A 47 -2.46 -21.80 42.33
C GLY A 47 -1.11 -21.17 41.97
N LEU A 48 -0.21 -21.05 42.93
CA LEU A 48 1.14 -20.55 42.71
C LEU A 48 1.96 -21.48 41.80
N ILE A 49 1.86 -22.78 41.98
CA ILE A 49 2.55 -23.76 41.12
C ILE A 49 2.02 -23.73 39.71
N ALA A 50 0.69 -23.65 39.53
CA ALA A 50 0.07 -23.52 38.23
C ALA A 50 0.46 -22.23 37.49
N THR A 51 0.50 -21.10 38.22
CA THR A 51 0.96 -19.82 37.68
C THR A 51 2.42 -19.86 37.25
N ALA A 52 3.28 -20.43 38.09
CA ALA A 52 4.70 -20.62 37.77
C ALA A 52 4.88 -21.52 36.54
N ALA A 53 4.11 -22.60 36.41
CA ALA A 53 4.15 -23.50 35.26
C ALA A 53 3.72 -22.80 33.98
N VAL A 54 2.67 -21.94 34.01
CA VAL A 54 2.24 -21.14 32.86
C VAL A 54 3.33 -20.15 32.45
N ILE A 55 3.97 -19.49 33.41
CA ILE A 55 5.08 -18.56 33.12
C ILE A 55 6.26 -19.30 32.47
N VAL A 56 6.64 -20.44 32.99
CA VAL A 56 7.74 -21.27 32.44
C VAL A 56 7.37 -21.75 31.03
N LEU A 57 6.14 -22.22 30.82
CA LEU A 57 5.66 -22.63 29.49
C LEU A 57 5.65 -21.47 28.49
N ALA A 58 5.21 -20.29 28.91
CA ALA A 58 5.22 -19.09 28.08
C ALA A 58 6.65 -18.68 27.71
N VAL A 59 7.59 -18.70 28.66
CA VAL A 59 9.01 -18.40 28.40
C VAL A 59 9.64 -19.45 27.48
N VAL A 60 9.37 -20.74 27.71
CA VAL A 60 9.86 -21.82 26.84
C VAL A 60 9.28 -21.71 25.45
N TYR A 61 7.98 -21.44 25.34
CA TYR A 61 7.33 -21.22 24.04
C TYR A 61 7.91 -20.00 23.31
N GLN A 62 8.10 -18.88 23.99
CA GLN A 62 8.74 -17.70 23.44
C GLN A 62 10.19 -17.96 23.02
N HIS A 63 10.92 -18.76 23.82
CA HIS A 63 12.30 -19.13 23.50
C HIS A 63 12.40 -20.16 22.35
N GLN A 64 11.41 -21.04 22.20
CA GLN A 64 11.33 -21.94 21.04
C GLN A 64 10.91 -21.20 19.78
N THR A 65 9.95 -20.27 19.85
CA THR A 65 9.56 -19.45 18.70
C THR A 65 10.65 -18.48 18.29
N SER A 66 11.42 -17.92 19.22
CA SER A 66 12.60 -17.11 18.89
C SER A 66 13.80 -17.91 18.36
N LYS A 67 13.84 -19.22 18.60
CA LYS A 67 14.87 -20.11 18.00
C LYS A 67 14.44 -20.67 16.63
N THR A 68 13.14 -20.64 16.32
CA THR A 68 12.61 -21.09 15.00
C THR A 68 12.47 -19.95 13.99
N THR A 69 12.59 -18.69 14.41
CA THR A 69 12.94 -17.59 13.53
C THR A 69 14.45 -17.46 13.60
N PRO A 70 15.21 -17.81 12.57
CA PRO A 70 16.59 -17.37 12.47
C PRO A 70 16.51 -15.84 12.41
N GLU A 71 16.84 -15.14 13.49
CA GLU A 71 17.32 -13.78 13.38
C GLU A 71 18.65 -13.86 12.61
N ASN A 72 18.51 -14.00 11.31
CA ASN A 72 19.64 -13.89 10.41
C ASN A 72 19.95 -12.39 10.26
N HIS A 73 20.46 -11.76 11.31
CA HIS A 73 21.08 -10.43 11.23
C HIS A 73 22.42 -10.48 10.48
N GLY A 74 22.76 -11.60 9.85
CA GLY A 74 24.03 -11.83 9.19
C GLY A 74 24.03 -11.94 7.69
N ASP A 75 22.95 -12.39 7.08
CA ASP A 75 22.89 -12.54 5.64
C ASP A 75 21.94 -11.50 5.04
N ARG A 76 22.49 -10.33 4.66
CA ARG A 76 21.87 -9.56 3.59
C ARG A 76 21.76 -10.52 2.41
N PRO A 77 20.58 -10.65 1.80
CA PRO A 77 20.47 -11.47 0.61
C PRO A 77 21.51 -10.98 -0.41
N THR A 78 22.47 -11.82 -0.70
CA THR A 78 23.64 -11.47 -1.56
C THR A 78 23.35 -11.72 -3.03
N GLY A 79 22.14 -12.11 -3.39
CA GLY A 79 21.74 -12.40 -4.76
C GLY A 79 21.09 -11.21 -5.49
N LYS A 80 21.17 -11.22 -6.81
CA LYS A 80 20.42 -10.38 -7.72
C LYS A 80 18.91 -10.50 -7.44
N ARG A 81 18.17 -9.38 -7.43
CA ARG A 81 16.72 -9.36 -7.15
C ARG A 81 15.98 -8.40 -8.05
N ASN A 82 14.79 -8.82 -8.45
CA ASN A 82 13.86 -7.98 -9.18
C ASN A 82 12.77 -7.47 -8.21
N LEU A 83 12.58 -6.15 -8.17
CA LEU A 83 11.65 -5.50 -7.25
C LEU A 83 10.56 -4.79 -8.04
N VAL A 84 9.32 -5.18 -7.83
CA VAL A 84 8.14 -4.59 -8.46
C VAL A 84 7.25 -3.97 -7.40
N PHE A 85 6.99 -2.67 -7.52
CA PHE A 85 6.04 -1.95 -6.68
C PHE A 85 4.84 -1.56 -7.51
N MET A 86 3.65 -2.01 -7.13
CA MET A 86 2.42 -1.74 -7.86
C MET A 86 1.49 -0.84 -7.06
N VAL A 87 0.90 0.15 -7.73
CA VAL A 87 -0.05 1.09 -7.13
C VAL A 87 -1.36 1.06 -7.90
N SER A 88 -2.47 0.93 -7.20
CA SER A 88 -3.82 1.11 -7.74
C SER A 88 -4.40 2.39 -7.16
N ASP A 89 -4.19 3.51 -7.87
CA ASP A 89 -4.63 4.84 -7.40
C ASP A 89 -6.15 4.86 -7.23
N GLY A 90 -6.60 5.27 -6.04
CA GLY A 90 -8.01 5.43 -5.70
C GLY A 90 -8.83 4.14 -5.55
N MET A 91 -8.19 2.95 -5.57
CA MET A 91 -8.90 1.67 -5.49
C MET A 91 -9.25 1.31 -4.04
N GLY A 92 -10.45 1.64 -3.63
CA GLY A 92 -10.99 1.18 -2.35
C GLY A 92 -11.57 -0.25 -2.40
N PRO A 93 -11.92 -0.81 -1.23
CA PRO A 93 -12.57 -2.12 -1.13
C PRO A 93 -13.87 -2.22 -1.94
N THR A 94 -14.60 -1.11 -2.06
CA THR A 94 -15.85 -1.06 -2.84
C THR A 94 -15.59 -1.14 -4.34
N SER A 95 -14.54 -0.50 -4.84
CA SER A 95 -14.12 -0.59 -6.24
C SER A 95 -13.80 -2.04 -6.62
N LEU A 96 -13.07 -2.75 -5.76
CA LEU A 96 -12.73 -4.15 -5.94
C LEU A 96 -13.99 -5.05 -5.92
N ALA A 97 -14.89 -4.84 -4.96
CA ALA A 97 -16.13 -5.60 -4.85
C ALA A 97 -17.06 -5.37 -6.05
N LEU A 98 -17.19 -4.12 -6.53
CA LEU A 98 -17.95 -3.77 -7.72
C LEU A 98 -17.38 -4.46 -8.96
N THR A 99 -16.08 -4.40 -9.14
CA THR A 99 -15.39 -4.99 -10.29
C THR A 99 -15.53 -6.52 -10.32
N ARG A 100 -15.40 -7.18 -9.17
CA ARG A 100 -15.61 -8.63 -9.05
C ARG A 100 -17.04 -9.01 -9.46
N GLY A 101 -18.04 -8.32 -8.89
CA GLY A 101 -19.44 -8.56 -9.22
C GLY A 101 -19.76 -8.30 -10.70
N PHE A 102 -19.20 -7.24 -11.27
CA PHE A 102 -19.35 -6.94 -12.70
C PHE A 102 -18.71 -8.04 -13.57
N ASN A 103 -17.49 -8.46 -13.26
CA ASN A 103 -16.79 -9.50 -14.01
C ASN A 103 -17.55 -10.84 -13.97
N GLN A 104 -18.07 -11.21 -12.79
CA GLN A 104 -18.91 -12.39 -12.63
C GLN A 104 -20.17 -12.31 -13.49
N TYR A 105 -20.85 -11.16 -13.48
CA TYR A 105 -22.11 -10.97 -14.21
C TYR A 105 -21.92 -10.97 -15.73
N VAL A 106 -20.96 -10.19 -16.25
CA VAL A 106 -20.76 -10.02 -17.70
C VAL A 106 -20.23 -11.29 -18.35
N ASN A 107 -19.38 -12.04 -17.65
CA ASN A 107 -18.74 -13.24 -18.16
C ASN A 107 -19.45 -14.54 -17.70
N ALA A 108 -20.61 -14.44 -17.06
CA ALA A 108 -21.36 -15.57 -16.53
C ALA A 108 -20.51 -16.52 -15.65
N LEU A 109 -19.61 -15.93 -14.84
CA LEU A 109 -18.71 -16.67 -13.96
C LEU A 109 -19.44 -17.13 -12.69
N PRO A 110 -18.97 -18.19 -12.00
CA PRO A 110 -19.50 -18.62 -10.71
C PRO A 110 -19.44 -17.49 -9.66
N TRP A 111 -20.34 -17.53 -8.68
CA TRP A 111 -20.42 -16.53 -7.60
C TRP A 111 -19.16 -16.49 -6.70
N ASP A 112 -18.40 -17.57 -6.65
CA ASP A 112 -17.15 -17.71 -5.90
C ASP A 112 -15.91 -17.39 -6.74
N HIS A 113 -16.08 -16.97 -7.99
CA HIS A 113 -14.97 -16.47 -8.81
C HIS A 113 -14.40 -15.19 -8.21
N THR A 114 -13.07 -15.15 -8.10
CA THR A 114 -12.31 -14.01 -7.56
C THR A 114 -11.33 -13.45 -8.59
N LEU A 115 -10.96 -12.19 -8.46
CA LEU A 115 -9.90 -11.56 -9.24
C LEU A 115 -8.52 -12.05 -8.77
N GLY A 116 -7.49 -11.84 -9.55
CA GLY A 116 -6.10 -12.07 -9.15
C GLY A 116 -5.73 -11.28 -7.90
N LEU A 117 -6.15 -10.03 -7.84
CA LEU A 117 -6.01 -9.12 -6.69
C LEU A 117 -6.55 -9.69 -5.37
N ASP A 118 -7.69 -10.39 -5.40
CA ASP A 118 -8.31 -10.96 -4.21
C ASP A 118 -7.43 -12.03 -3.55
N LYS A 119 -6.70 -12.80 -4.37
CA LYS A 119 -5.87 -13.92 -3.90
C LYS A 119 -4.62 -13.47 -3.17
N LEU A 120 -4.18 -12.24 -3.40
CA LEU A 120 -2.96 -11.66 -2.85
C LEU A 120 -3.22 -10.66 -1.71
N LEU A 121 -4.47 -10.46 -1.31
CA LEU A 121 -4.83 -9.51 -0.26
C LEU A 121 -4.28 -9.97 1.10
N ILE A 122 -3.37 -9.15 1.67
CA ILE A 122 -2.75 -9.41 2.98
C ILE A 122 -3.17 -8.42 4.07
N GLY A 123 -3.76 -7.28 3.71
CA GLY A 123 -4.17 -6.27 4.69
C GLY A 123 -4.60 -4.95 4.07
N ASN A 124 -4.64 -3.92 4.92
CA ASN A 124 -5.05 -2.57 4.56
C ASN A 124 -3.98 -1.55 4.88
N SER A 125 -3.85 -0.51 4.05
CA SER A 125 -2.98 0.63 4.27
C SER A 125 -3.70 1.75 5.04
N ARG A 126 -2.97 2.48 5.91
CA ARG A 126 -3.47 3.67 6.62
C ARG A 126 -3.08 4.91 5.85
N THR A 127 -4.03 5.55 5.21
CA THR A 127 -3.81 6.50 4.11
C THR A 127 -3.71 7.98 4.49
N ARG A 128 -4.09 8.42 5.71
CA ARG A 128 -4.07 9.85 6.05
C ARG A 128 -2.73 10.54 5.76
N SER A 129 -2.76 11.81 5.33
CA SER A 129 -1.57 12.65 5.18
C SER A 129 -1.15 13.30 6.52
N SER A 130 -0.08 14.10 6.51
CA SER A 130 0.37 14.81 7.72
C SER A 130 -0.54 15.96 8.13
N ASN A 131 -1.25 16.58 7.19
CA ASN A 131 -2.09 17.75 7.39
C ASN A 131 -3.60 17.51 7.19
N SER A 132 -4.00 16.28 6.80
CA SER A 132 -5.41 15.96 6.54
C SER A 132 -5.73 14.51 6.87
N LEU A 133 -6.98 14.24 7.31
CA LEU A 133 -7.50 12.89 7.46
C LEU A 133 -7.76 12.23 6.10
N VAL A 134 -8.02 13.04 5.07
CA VAL A 134 -8.17 12.61 3.67
C VAL A 134 -6.88 12.95 2.94
N THR A 135 -6.14 11.94 2.54
CA THR A 135 -4.90 12.09 1.76
C THR A 135 -5.21 12.38 0.31
N ASP A 136 -4.25 12.95 -0.42
CA ASP A 136 -4.17 12.88 -1.87
C ASP A 136 -3.07 11.91 -2.30
N SER A 137 -3.01 11.62 -3.61
CA SER A 137 -2.01 10.71 -4.19
C SER A 137 -0.57 11.20 -3.98
N ALA A 138 -0.34 12.51 -3.95
CA ALA A 138 0.98 13.09 -3.73
C ALA A 138 1.54 12.75 -2.33
N ALA A 139 0.74 12.99 -1.28
CA ALA A 139 1.12 12.63 0.08
C ALA A 139 1.20 11.11 0.30
N GLY A 140 0.31 10.33 -0.35
CA GLY A 140 0.32 8.87 -0.35
C GLY A 140 1.58 8.32 -0.98
N ALA A 141 1.89 8.74 -2.21
CA ALA A 141 3.07 8.30 -2.94
C ALA A 141 4.38 8.78 -2.30
N THR A 142 4.41 9.99 -1.71
CA THR A 142 5.54 10.44 -0.89
C THR A 142 5.78 9.50 0.29
N ALA A 143 4.71 9.00 0.92
CA ALA A 143 4.87 8.04 2.01
C ALA A 143 5.42 6.69 1.52
N PHE A 144 5.04 6.22 0.33
CA PHE A 144 5.57 4.99 -0.26
C PHE A 144 7.02 5.14 -0.73
N SER A 145 7.33 6.24 -1.39
CA SER A 145 8.64 6.47 -1.99
C SER A 145 9.71 6.85 -0.98
N CYS A 146 9.39 7.73 -0.02
CA CYS A 146 10.34 8.27 0.96
C CYS A 146 10.22 7.63 2.36
N GLY A 147 9.13 6.92 2.67
CA GLY A 147 8.87 6.41 4.02
C GLY A 147 8.40 7.48 5.03
N HIS A 148 8.05 8.68 4.58
CA HIS A 148 7.64 9.80 5.41
C HIS A 148 6.25 10.31 5.06
N LYS A 149 5.41 10.56 6.08
CA LYS A 149 4.14 11.27 5.87
C LYS A 149 4.40 12.75 5.57
N SER A 150 3.80 13.23 4.47
CA SER A 150 3.84 14.64 4.09
C SER A 150 2.45 15.22 3.92
N TYR A 151 2.37 16.51 3.53
CA TYR A 151 1.12 17.24 3.32
C TYR A 151 0.55 16.94 1.93
N ASN A 152 -0.76 17.14 1.77
CA ASN A 152 -1.42 16.99 0.47
C ASN A 152 -0.79 17.90 -0.58
N GLY A 153 -0.45 17.33 -1.72
CA GLY A 153 0.23 18.01 -2.82
C GLY A 153 1.76 17.87 -2.83
N ALA A 154 2.38 17.36 -1.76
CA ALA A 154 3.83 17.22 -1.67
C ALA A 154 4.38 16.11 -2.59
N ILE A 155 5.39 16.41 -3.37
CA ILE A 155 6.10 15.44 -4.21
C ILE A 155 7.48 15.19 -3.60
N SER A 156 7.63 14.10 -2.88
CA SER A 156 8.87 13.66 -2.21
C SER A 156 9.62 14.76 -1.48
N VAL A 157 8.85 15.60 -0.77
CA VAL A 157 9.35 16.59 0.19
C VAL A 157 8.64 16.38 1.53
N THR A 158 9.35 16.65 2.61
CA THR A 158 8.81 16.63 3.98
C THR A 158 7.96 17.88 4.27
N PRO A 159 7.20 17.94 5.39
CA PRO A 159 6.37 19.10 5.71
C PRO A 159 7.09 20.45 5.79
N ASP A 160 8.39 20.45 6.00
CA ASP A 160 9.25 21.65 5.96
C ASP A 160 9.83 21.94 4.56
N HIS A 161 9.34 21.23 3.54
CA HIS A 161 9.77 21.33 2.14
C HIS A 161 11.19 20.82 1.85
N THR A 162 11.80 20.09 2.77
CA THR A 162 13.08 19.44 2.51
C THR A 162 12.88 18.22 1.61
N PRO A 163 13.62 18.04 0.51
CA PRO A 163 13.58 16.83 -0.29
C PRO A 163 13.89 15.57 0.54
N CYS A 164 13.11 14.53 0.36
CA CYS A 164 13.36 13.21 0.96
C CYS A 164 13.72 12.21 -0.14
N GLY A 165 14.81 11.46 0.03
CA GLY A 165 15.27 10.49 -0.96
C GLY A 165 14.25 9.39 -1.21
N SER A 166 13.94 9.12 -2.47
CA SER A 166 12.99 8.07 -2.84
C SER A 166 13.66 6.69 -2.88
N VAL A 167 12.83 5.64 -2.75
CA VAL A 167 13.30 4.25 -2.89
C VAL A 167 13.85 3.98 -4.30
N MET A 168 13.33 4.63 -5.34
CA MET A 168 13.84 4.50 -6.70
C MET A 168 15.23 5.10 -6.84
N GLU A 169 15.46 6.29 -6.28
CA GLU A 169 16.78 6.91 -6.22
C GLU A 169 17.77 6.05 -5.43
N ALA A 170 17.34 5.47 -4.33
CA ALA A 170 18.16 4.54 -3.55
C ALA A 170 18.50 3.29 -4.35
N ALA A 171 17.53 2.70 -5.06
CA ALA A 171 17.74 1.55 -5.94
C ALA A 171 18.71 1.89 -7.07
N LYS A 172 18.52 3.05 -7.74
CA LYS A 172 19.42 3.51 -8.80
C LYS A 172 20.86 3.66 -8.30
N ARG A 173 21.05 4.28 -7.14
CA ARG A 173 22.37 4.44 -6.50
C ARG A 173 22.99 3.12 -6.06
N ALA A 174 22.16 2.11 -5.77
CA ALA A 174 22.62 0.75 -5.48
C ALA A 174 22.94 -0.08 -6.72
N GLY A 175 22.83 0.48 -7.93
CA GLY A 175 23.14 -0.17 -9.20
C GLY A 175 21.98 -0.90 -9.87
N TYR A 176 20.74 -0.76 -9.36
CA TYR A 176 19.56 -1.29 -10.02
C TYR A 176 19.22 -0.52 -11.29
N THR A 177 18.69 -1.21 -12.28
CA THR A 177 17.99 -0.56 -13.41
C THR A 177 16.58 -0.21 -12.96
N THR A 178 16.09 0.97 -13.32
CA THR A 178 14.85 1.50 -12.74
C THR A 178 13.79 1.82 -13.80
N GLY A 179 12.51 1.64 -13.47
CA GLY A 179 11.41 1.87 -14.40
C GLY A 179 10.16 2.45 -13.78
N LEU A 180 9.38 3.18 -14.61
CA LEU A 180 8.05 3.70 -14.33
C LEU A 180 7.09 3.32 -15.45
N VAL A 181 5.92 2.77 -15.10
CA VAL A 181 4.85 2.43 -16.05
C VAL A 181 3.52 2.88 -15.48
N VAL A 182 2.84 3.80 -16.15
CA VAL A 182 1.60 4.42 -15.66
C VAL A 182 0.58 4.62 -16.79
N THR A 183 -0.68 4.84 -16.47
CA THR A 183 -1.73 5.19 -17.44
C THR A 183 -2.10 6.67 -17.42
N THR A 184 -1.61 7.43 -16.44
CA THR A 184 -1.70 8.90 -16.39
C THR A 184 -0.51 9.56 -17.10
N ARG A 185 -0.45 10.89 -16.97
CA ARG A 185 0.77 11.65 -17.21
C ARG A 185 1.88 11.13 -16.32
N ILE A 186 3.05 10.95 -16.88
CA ILE A 186 4.24 10.54 -16.09
C ILE A 186 4.67 11.61 -15.08
N THR A 187 4.16 12.82 -15.22
CA THR A 187 4.35 13.95 -14.31
C THR A 187 3.31 14.02 -13.19
N ASP A 188 2.28 13.15 -13.21
CA ASP A 188 1.29 13.10 -12.15
C ASP A 188 1.92 12.64 -10.82
N ALA A 189 1.17 12.80 -9.74
CA ALA A 189 1.67 12.73 -8.37
C ALA A 189 2.40 11.42 -8.05
N THR A 190 1.80 10.27 -8.35
CA THR A 190 2.36 8.97 -7.95
C THR A 190 3.70 8.69 -8.62
N PRO A 191 3.83 8.71 -9.97
CA PRO A 191 5.14 8.51 -10.60
C PRO A 191 6.14 9.61 -10.25
N ALA A 192 5.69 10.87 -10.13
CA ALA A 192 6.55 12.00 -9.79
C ALA A 192 7.27 11.82 -8.45
N CYS A 193 6.60 11.23 -7.45
CA CYS A 193 7.19 10.99 -6.13
C CYS A 193 8.35 10.00 -6.12
N PHE A 194 8.56 9.24 -7.17
CA PHE A 194 9.70 8.33 -7.27
C PHE A 194 10.93 8.96 -7.88
N VAL A 195 10.79 10.06 -8.65
CA VAL A 195 11.87 10.64 -9.49
C VAL A 195 12.09 12.13 -9.32
N SER A 196 11.26 12.83 -8.53
CA SER A 196 11.32 14.29 -8.41
C SER A 196 10.99 14.78 -7.01
N HIS A 197 11.37 16.04 -6.73
CA HIS A 197 11.17 16.72 -5.45
C HIS A 197 10.66 18.13 -5.70
N VAL A 198 9.35 18.32 -5.59
CA VAL A 198 8.73 19.65 -5.72
C VAL A 198 7.68 19.87 -4.64
N ARG A 199 7.44 21.15 -4.30
CA ARG A 199 6.54 21.51 -3.21
C ARG A 199 5.07 21.22 -3.47
N THR A 200 4.69 21.09 -4.75
CA THR A 200 3.30 20.80 -5.11
C THR A 200 3.23 20.01 -6.43
N ARG A 201 2.32 19.03 -6.47
CA ARG A 201 2.04 18.22 -7.66
C ARG A 201 1.67 19.04 -8.91
N MET A 202 1.29 20.32 -8.72
CA MET A 202 0.99 21.23 -9.83
C MET A 202 2.23 21.72 -10.57
N MET A 203 3.44 21.41 -10.10
CA MET A 203 4.71 21.80 -10.72
C MET A 203 5.15 20.74 -11.75
N GLU A 204 4.24 20.36 -12.65
CA GLU A 204 4.48 19.25 -13.61
C GLU A 204 5.63 19.56 -14.58
N ASP A 205 5.85 20.83 -14.91
CA ASP A 205 6.97 21.25 -15.77
C ASP A 205 8.33 20.99 -15.12
N GLU A 206 8.46 21.25 -13.83
CA GLU A 206 9.68 20.99 -13.04
C GLU A 206 9.84 19.48 -12.80
N ILE A 207 8.74 18.75 -12.60
CA ILE A 207 8.75 17.28 -12.49
C ILE A 207 9.31 16.67 -13.78
N ALA A 208 8.83 17.12 -14.94
CA ALA A 208 9.32 16.65 -16.24
C ALA A 208 10.83 16.88 -16.41
N GLU A 209 11.35 18.04 -15.96
CA GLU A 209 12.79 18.32 -16.00
C GLU A 209 13.61 17.39 -15.11
N GLN A 210 13.16 17.18 -13.87
CA GLN A 210 13.87 16.29 -12.96
C GLN A 210 13.85 14.85 -13.45
N LEU A 211 12.74 14.41 -14.04
CA LEU A 211 12.57 13.06 -14.59
C LEU A 211 13.61 12.75 -15.68
N ILE A 212 13.81 13.67 -16.62
CA ILE A 212 14.81 13.45 -17.69
C ILE A 212 16.27 13.52 -17.22
N GLY A 213 16.51 13.86 -15.96
CA GLY A 213 17.82 13.94 -15.35
C GLY A 213 18.39 15.36 -15.24
N ASN A 214 17.58 16.39 -15.46
CA ASN A 214 17.97 17.80 -15.32
C ASN A 214 17.85 18.30 -13.87
N GLY A 215 17.99 17.42 -12.89
CA GLY A 215 18.02 17.72 -11.46
C GLY A 215 19.40 17.44 -10.85
N PRO A 216 19.60 17.78 -9.56
CA PRO A 216 20.87 17.65 -8.88
C PRO A 216 21.39 16.20 -8.75
N LEU A 217 20.50 15.21 -8.85
CA LEU A 217 20.85 13.79 -8.77
C LEU A 217 21.07 13.16 -10.15
N GLY A 218 20.87 13.90 -11.25
CA GLY A 218 20.90 13.35 -12.60
C GLY A 218 19.72 12.39 -12.86
N ARG A 219 19.88 11.48 -13.80
CA ARG A 219 18.84 10.52 -14.18
C ARG A 219 18.72 9.39 -13.15
N ASN A 220 17.52 9.28 -12.54
CA ASN A 220 17.18 8.27 -11.54
C ASN A 220 16.29 7.14 -12.09
N VAL A 221 15.83 7.25 -13.32
CA VAL A 221 14.99 6.27 -14.01
C VAL A 221 15.53 5.96 -15.40
N ASP A 222 15.44 4.69 -15.82
CA ASP A 222 15.97 4.22 -17.08
C ASP A 222 14.88 3.85 -18.10
N LEU A 223 13.67 3.56 -17.64
CA LEU A 223 12.53 3.22 -18.48
C LEU A 223 11.29 3.94 -17.99
N VAL A 224 10.62 4.64 -18.88
CA VAL A 224 9.40 5.40 -18.62
C VAL A 224 8.39 5.10 -19.71
N LEU A 225 7.19 4.62 -19.33
CA LEU A 225 6.07 4.40 -20.24
C LEU A 225 4.80 5.01 -19.62
N GLY A 226 4.14 5.92 -20.36
CA GLY A 226 2.92 6.57 -19.89
C GLY A 226 2.38 7.64 -20.82
N GLY A 227 1.61 8.57 -20.28
CA GLY A 227 1.13 9.78 -20.93
C GLY A 227 1.92 11.02 -20.54
N GLY A 228 1.36 12.21 -20.82
CA GLY A 228 1.91 13.49 -20.35
C GLY A 228 2.90 14.15 -21.29
N ARG A 229 2.89 13.77 -22.56
CA ARG A 229 3.80 14.37 -23.57
C ARG A 229 3.74 15.90 -23.59
N CYS A 230 2.60 16.51 -23.26
CA CYS A 230 2.43 17.96 -23.32
C CYS A 230 3.39 18.72 -22.37
N HIS A 231 3.78 18.13 -21.22
CA HIS A 231 4.75 18.74 -20.30
C HIS A 231 6.21 18.64 -20.78
N PHE A 232 6.45 17.95 -21.88
CA PHE A 232 7.77 17.85 -22.52
C PHE A 232 7.88 18.70 -23.79
N LEU A 233 6.77 19.30 -24.25
CA LEU A 233 6.72 20.14 -25.44
C LEU A 233 6.63 21.63 -25.06
N PRO A 234 7.32 22.54 -25.77
CA PRO A 234 7.24 23.97 -25.52
C PRO A 234 5.82 24.50 -25.74
N ASN A 235 5.46 25.58 -25.06
CA ASN A 235 4.17 26.26 -25.20
C ASN A 235 3.88 26.79 -26.62
N THR A 236 4.90 26.86 -27.46
CA THR A 236 4.77 27.26 -28.88
C THR A 236 4.42 26.09 -29.80
N THR A 237 4.50 24.86 -29.32
CA THR A 237 4.18 23.65 -30.08
C THR A 237 2.73 23.24 -29.87
N VAL A 238 2.04 22.84 -30.92
CA VAL A 238 0.68 22.31 -30.82
C VAL A 238 0.65 21.09 -29.90
N GLY A 239 -0.17 21.12 -28.87
CA GLY A 239 -0.24 20.06 -27.86
C GLY A 239 0.76 20.22 -26.70
N GLY A 240 1.59 21.25 -26.70
CA GLY A 240 2.41 21.61 -25.54
C GLY A 240 1.59 22.32 -24.46
N CYS A 241 1.78 21.95 -23.21
CA CYS A 241 1.12 22.54 -22.03
C CYS A 241 2.11 23.15 -21.01
N ARG A 242 3.39 23.14 -21.31
CA ARG A 242 4.39 23.82 -20.47
C ARG A 242 4.12 25.32 -20.41
N ALA A 243 4.44 25.93 -19.29
CA ALA A 243 4.37 27.38 -19.15
C ALA A 243 5.49 28.11 -19.89
N ASP A 244 6.54 27.42 -20.30
CA ASP A 244 7.75 27.97 -20.94
C ASP A 244 7.98 27.44 -22.37
N GLY A 245 9.00 27.95 -23.02
CA GLY A 245 9.38 27.57 -24.41
C GLY A 245 10.41 26.44 -24.50
N ARG A 246 10.65 25.67 -23.43
CA ARG A 246 11.64 24.60 -23.45
C ARG A 246 11.09 23.34 -24.13
N ASP A 247 11.92 22.74 -24.98
CA ASP A 247 11.66 21.40 -25.57
C ASP A 247 12.42 20.36 -24.75
N LEU A 248 11.69 19.62 -23.91
CA LEU A 248 12.28 18.59 -23.08
C LEU A 248 12.47 17.26 -23.83
N ILE A 249 11.80 17.04 -24.96
CA ILE A 249 12.07 15.87 -25.81
C ILE A 249 13.44 16.03 -26.48
N GLN A 250 13.72 17.21 -27.04
CA GLN A 250 15.05 17.52 -27.54
C GLN A 250 16.12 17.42 -26.44
N LYS A 251 15.82 17.92 -25.25
CA LYS A 251 16.73 17.85 -24.12
C LYS A 251 16.94 16.44 -23.59
N ALA A 252 15.94 15.59 -23.65
CA ALA A 252 16.07 14.18 -23.31
C ALA A 252 17.04 13.46 -24.26
N ASP A 253 17.02 13.77 -25.56
CA ASP A 253 18.00 13.25 -26.54
C ASP A 253 19.44 13.64 -26.15
N GLU A 254 19.68 14.85 -25.64
CA GLU A 254 20.97 15.32 -25.11
C GLU A 254 21.43 14.51 -23.86
N HIS A 255 20.52 13.83 -23.20
CA HIS A 255 20.75 12.94 -22.07
C HIS A 255 20.68 11.44 -22.43
N ASP A 256 20.88 11.11 -23.71
CA ASP A 256 20.90 9.75 -24.28
C ASP A 256 19.55 9.00 -24.21
N TRP A 257 18.42 9.67 -23.96
CA TRP A 257 17.11 9.06 -23.98
C TRP A 257 16.70 8.64 -25.40
N ASN A 258 16.19 7.42 -25.55
CA ASN A 258 15.46 7.01 -26.73
C ASN A 258 14.00 7.40 -26.53
N TYR A 259 13.51 8.35 -27.30
CA TYR A 259 12.11 8.81 -27.22
C TYR A 259 11.23 8.04 -28.20
N ILE A 260 10.04 7.63 -27.72
CA ILE A 260 8.96 7.08 -28.53
C ILE A 260 7.63 7.78 -28.14
N GLY A 261 6.78 8.08 -29.11
CA GLY A 261 5.56 8.87 -28.87
C GLY A 261 4.29 8.28 -29.47
N SER A 262 4.38 7.15 -30.16
CA SER A 262 3.24 6.54 -30.83
C SER A 262 3.10 5.05 -30.52
N ARG A 263 1.93 4.50 -30.82
CA ARG A 263 1.69 3.06 -30.77
C ARG A 263 2.60 2.30 -31.72
N GLU A 264 2.80 2.83 -32.93
CA GLU A 264 3.70 2.23 -33.93
C GLU A 264 5.13 2.13 -33.42
N ASP A 265 5.65 3.20 -32.79
CA ASP A 265 6.97 3.17 -32.18
C ASP A 265 7.08 2.09 -31.08
N PHE A 266 6.02 1.97 -30.27
CA PHE A 266 5.93 0.97 -29.21
C PHE A 266 5.96 -0.46 -29.77
N ASP A 267 5.18 -0.74 -30.81
CA ASP A 267 5.14 -2.05 -31.45
C ASP A 267 6.49 -2.40 -32.13
N ASN A 268 7.21 -1.39 -32.61
CA ASN A 268 8.51 -1.53 -33.25
C ASN A 268 9.68 -1.72 -32.26
N LEU A 269 9.47 -1.64 -30.93
CA LEU A 269 10.52 -1.87 -29.93
C LEU A 269 11.13 -3.28 -30.03
N GLY A 270 10.37 -4.24 -30.57
CA GLY A 270 10.83 -5.62 -30.74
C GLY A 270 11.19 -6.31 -29.43
N THR A 271 12.15 -7.22 -29.47
CA THR A 271 12.60 -8.00 -28.32
C THR A 271 13.73 -7.35 -27.53
N SER A 272 14.52 -6.45 -28.16
CA SER A 272 15.65 -5.76 -27.52
C SER A 272 15.36 -4.26 -27.42
N VAL A 273 15.03 -3.82 -26.22
CA VAL A 273 14.71 -2.42 -25.94
C VAL A 273 15.98 -1.69 -25.48
N LYS A 274 16.33 -0.62 -26.19
CA LYS A 274 17.48 0.19 -25.80
C LYS A 274 17.11 1.17 -24.71
N LEU A 275 17.80 1.09 -23.57
CA LEU A 275 17.65 2.02 -22.45
C LEU A 275 18.71 3.13 -22.50
N PRO A 276 18.44 4.33 -21.96
CA PRO A 276 17.17 4.72 -21.35
C PRO A 276 16.06 4.95 -22.39
N LEU A 277 14.81 4.62 -22.03
CA LEU A 277 13.63 4.74 -22.88
C LEU A 277 12.60 5.66 -22.28
N LEU A 278 12.15 6.67 -23.04
CA LEU A 278 11.07 7.60 -22.70
C LEU A 278 9.89 7.40 -23.67
N GLY A 279 8.84 6.71 -23.23
CA GLY A 279 7.63 6.47 -24.01
C GLY A 279 6.46 7.31 -23.49
N LEU A 280 6.03 8.31 -24.29
CA LEU A 280 4.93 9.22 -23.95
C LEU A 280 3.81 9.12 -25.01
N PHE A 281 2.86 8.22 -24.78
CA PHE A 281 1.90 7.81 -25.81
C PHE A 281 0.69 8.75 -25.97
N ALA A 282 0.39 9.57 -24.96
CA ALA A 282 -0.72 10.52 -24.98
C ALA A 282 -0.24 11.94 -24.64
N PRO A 283 -0.91 13.00 -25.16
CA PRO A 283 -0.63 14.38 -24.77
C PRO A 283 -0.80 14.61 -23.25
N THR A 284 -1.87 14.06 -22.69
CA THR A 284 -2.19 14.04 -21.26
C THR A 284 -2.24 12.57 -20.79
N ASP A 285 -3.32 12.14 -20.17
CA ASP A 285 -3.49 10.75 -19.74
C ASP A 285 -3.82 9.85 -20.95
N ILE A 286 -3.41 8.58 -20.88
CA ILE A 286 -3.91 7.55 -21.80
C ILE A 286 -5.42 7.41 -21.57
N PRO A 287 -6.27 7.25 -22.59
CA PRO A 287 -7.72 7.12 -22.41
C PRO A 287 -8.09 6.04 -21.38
N PHE A 288 -9.26 6.19 -20.74
CA PHE A 288 -9.78 5.12 -19.88
C PHE A 288 -9.83 3.78 -20.61
N GLU A 289 -9.53 2.71 -19.93
CA GLU A 289 -9.48 1.37 -20.54
C GLU A 289 -10.78 0.99 -21.26
N ILE A 290 -11.94 1.47 -20.78
CA ILE A 290 -13.22 1.26 -21.42
C ILE A 290 -13.25 1.85 -22.85
N ASP A 291 -12.56 2.95 -23.09
CA ASP A 291 -12.43 3.62 -24.37
C ASP A 291 -11.18 3.15 -25.12
N ARG A 292 -10.02 3.08 -24.43
CA ARG A 292 -8.74 2.70 -25.02
C ARG A 292 -8.83 1.37 -25.80
N ARG A 293 -9.52 0.38 -25.26
CA ARG A 293 -9.69 -0.93 -25.89
C ARG A 293 -10.38 -0.90 -27.26
N HIS A 294 -11.01 0.22 -27.62
CA HIS A 294 -11.63 0.45 -28.93
C HIS A 294 -10.73 1.25 -29.87
N VAL A 295 -9.60 1.75 -29.36
CA VAL A 295 -8.55 2.46 -30.11
C VAL A 295 -7.18 1.88 -29.72
N ASP A 296 -7.10 0.57 -29.62
CA ASP A 296 -5.89 -0.18 -29.23
C ASP A 296 -4.74 -0.03 -30.23
N THR A 297 -5.04 0.37 -31.45
CA THR A 297 -4.06 0.76 -32.46
C THR A 297 -3.43 2.14 -32.23
N GLU A 298 -3.95 2.93 -31.29
CA GLU A 298 -3.45 4.27 -30.97
C GLU A 298 -2.68 4.30 -29.64
N TYR A 299 -3.09 3.46 -28.66
CA TYR A 299 -2.54 3.48 -27.31
C TYR A 299 -2.27 2.07 -26.79
N PRO A 300 -1.06 1.81 -26.25
CA PRO A 300 -0.78 0.55 -25.56
C PRO A 300 -1.59 0.44 -24.26
N SER A 301 -1.98 -0.78 -23.89
CA SER A 301 -2.58 -1.07 -22.57
C SER A 301 -1.55 -1.08 -21.46
N LEU A 302 -2.02 -0.98 -20.21
CA LEU A 302 -1.16 -1.14 -19.02
C LEU A 302 -0.46 -2.50 -19.02
N GLU A 303 -1.17 -3.57 -19.42
CA GLU A 303 -0.60 -4.92 -19.50
C GLU A 303 0.53 -5.00 -20.54
N GLU A 304 0.35 -4.45 -21.75
CA GLU A 304 1.38 -4.44 -22.79
C GLU A 304 2.61 -3.64 -22.36
N MET A 305 2.39 -2.46 -21.76
CA MET A 305 3.49 -1.64 -21.22
C MET A 305 4.23 -2.37 -20.09
N THR A 306 3.50 -3.04 -19.19
CA THR A 306 4.07 -3.85 -18.10
C THR A 306 4.95 -4.97 -18.65
N LYS A 307 4.43 -5.79 -19.55
CA LYS A 307 5.20 -6.90 -20.17
C LYS A 307 6.44 -6.42 -20.89
N THR A 308 6.33 -5.29 -21.61
CA THR A 308 7.47 -4.68 -22.31
C THR A 308 8.52 -4.16 -21.36
N ALA A 309 8.10 -3.48 -20.27
CA ALA A 309 8.99 -2.96 -19.24
C ALA A 309 9.74 -4.09 -18.52
N LEU A 310 9.03 -5.13 -18.07
CA LEU A 310 9.64 -6.28 -17.38
C LEU A 310 10.69 -6.97 -18.25
N ARG A 311 10.37 -7.21 -19.53
CA ARG A 311 11.30 -7.80 -20.50
C ARG A 311 12.52 -6.89 -20.70
N ALA A 312 12.32 -5.60 -20.94
CA ALA A 312 13.41 -4.65 -21.18
C ALA A 312 14.35 -4.53 -19.97
N LEU A 313 13.80 -4.47 -18.76
CA LEU A 313 14.56 -4.38 -17.52
C LEU A 313 15.30 -5.68 -17.20
N LYS A 314 14.71 -6.84 -17.46
CA LYS A 314 15.36 -8.15 -17.36
C LYS A 314 16.57 -8.22 -18.32
N ASP A 315 16.37 -7.87 -19.57
CA ASP A 315 17.45 -7.88 -20.58
C ASP A 315 18.58 -6.92 -20.22
N ALA A 316 18.25 -5.73 -19.75
CA ALA A 316 19.25 -4.72 -19.34
C ALA A 316 20.07 -5.15 -18.11
N THR A 317 19.52 -6.04 -17.28
CA THR A 317 20.19 -6.50 -16.05
C THR A 317 20.78 -7.90 -16.15
N LYS A 318 20.71 -8.56 -17.32
CA LYS A 318 21.16 -9.96 -17.47
C LYS A 318 22.61 -10.19 -17.00
N ASP A 319 23.50 -9.25 -17.29
CA ASP A 319 24.94 -9.32 -16.97
C ASP A 319 25.30 -8.47 -15.73
N SER A 320 24.31 -8.00 -14.96
CA SER A 320 24.50 -7.19 -13.76
C SER A 320 24.37 -8.04 -12.48
N ASP A 321 25.12 -7.68 -11.45
CA ASP A 321 24.98 -8.24 -10.10
C ASP A 321 23.69 -7.75 -9.40
N GLN A 322 23.08 -6.67 -9.92
CA GLN A 322 21.83 -6.10 -9.44
C GLN A 322 20.70 -6.38 -10.45
N GLY A 323 19.49 -6.56 -9.93
CA GLY A 323 18.29 -6.64 -10.76
C GLY A 323 17.73 -5.27 -11.11
N PHE A 324 16.41 -5.18 -11.17
CA PHE A 324 15.71 -3.93 -11.42
C PHE A 324 14.71 -3.58 -10.32
N PHE A 325 14.36 -2.28 -10.25
CA PHE A 325 13.22 -1.76 -9.52
C PHE A 325 12.26 -1.09 -10.50
N VAL A 326 11.00 -1.50 -10.50
CA VAL A 326 9.97 -0.87 -11.35
C VAL A 326 8.73 -0.54 -10.52
N MET A 327 8.19 0.67 -10.71
CA MET A 327 6.88 1.05 -10.24
C MET A 327 5.87 0.97 -11.40
N ILE A 328 4.75 0.29 -11.17
CA ILE A 328 3.68 0.10 -12.14
C ILE A 328 2.38 0.60 -11.51
N GLU A 329 1.63 1.42 -12.22
CA GLU A 329 0.44 2.05 -11.66
C GLU A 329 -0.78 1.90 -12.56
N GLY A 330 -1.87 1.39 -11.97
CA GLY A 330 -3.22 1.55 -12.49
C GLY A 330 -3.78 2.90 -12.06
N SER A 331 -3.32 3.94 -12.70
CA SER A 331 -3.46 5.33 -12.26
C SER A 331 -4.89 5.85 -12.38
N ARG A 332 -5.66 5.37 -13.36
CA ARG A 332 -6.92 6.02 -13.71
C ARG A 332 -8.15 5.42 -13.02
N ILE A 333 -7.97 4.48 -12.11
CA ILE A 333 -9.06 4.00 -11.23
C ILE A 333 -9.60 5.19 -10.41
N ASP A 334 -8.70 6.03 -9.88
CA ASP A 334 -9.02 7.25 -9.15
C ASP A 334 -9.74 8.28 -10.01
N HIS A 335 -9.24 8.55 -11.22
CA HIS A 335 -9.85 9.50 -12.13
C HIS A 335 -11.28 9.11 -12.50
N ALA A 336 -11.55 7.82 -12.72
CA ALA A 336 -12.91 7.32 -12.95
C ALA A 336 -13.79 7.49 -11.70
N GLY A 337 -13.22 7.27 -10.50
CA GLY A 337 -13.88 7.53 -9.22
C GLY A 337 -14.26 9.00 -9.07
N HIS A 338 -13.35 9.93 -9.32
CA HIS A 338 -13.59 11.38 -9.29
C HIS A 338 -14.64 11.82 -10.29
N ASN A 339 -14.69 11.20 -11.47
CA ASN A 339 -15.71 11.45 -12.48
C ASN A 339 -17.08 10.83 -12.14
N ASN A 340 -17.18 10.09 -11.03
CA ASN A 340 -18.36 9.29 -10.69
C ASN A 340 -18.77 8.33 -11.82
N ASP A 341 -17.79 7.75 -12.49
CA ASP A 341 -17.97 6.80 -13.59
C ASP A 341 -17.59 5.38 -13.13
N PRO A 342 -18.56 4.62 -12.59
CA PRO A 342 -18.31 3.26 -12.15
C PRO A 342 -18.01 2.29 -13.31
N ALA A 343 -18.45 2.60 -14.54
CA ALA A 343 -18.17 1.76 -15.69
C ALA A 343 -16.70 1.89 -16.12
N ALA A 344 -16.17 3.11 -16.21
CA ALA A 344 -14.75 3.32 -16.44
C ALA A 344 -13.92 2.69 -15.30
N GLN A 345 -14.30 2.92 -14.04
CA GLN A 345 -13.56 2.41 -12.88
C GLN A 345 -13.41 0.88 -12.89
N VAL A 346 -14.48 0.16 -13.21
CA VAL A 346 -14.44 -1.31 -13.32
C VAL A 346 -13.44 -1.77 -14.37
N HIS A 347 -13.40 -1.11 -15.52
CA HIS A 347 -12.48 -1.45 -16.59
C HIS A 347 -11.02 -1.12 -16.24
N GLU A 348 -10.77 -0.03 -15.52
CA GLU A 348 -9.45 0.31 -15.00
C GLU A 348 -8.95 -0.72 -13.98
N VAL A 349 -9.80 -1.15 -13.04
CA VAL A 349 -9.44 -2.20 -12.07
C VAL A 349 -9.14 -3.52 -12.78
N LEU A 350 -9.91 -3.89 -13.81
CA LEU A 350 -9.64 -5.09 -14.61
C LEU A 350 -8.33 -4.98 -15.41
N ALA A 351 -8.00 -3.78 -15.91
CA ALA A 351 -6.71 -3.55 -16.58
C ALA A 351 -5.54 -3.69 -15.60
N TYR A 352 -5.69 -3.18 -14.39
CA TYR A 352 -4.71 -3.33 -13.33
C TYR A 352 -4.55 -4.80 -12.89
N ASP A 353 -5.65 -5.55 -12.74
CA ASP A 353 -5.61 -6.99 -12.41
C ASP A 353 -4.85 -7.80 -13.47
N ARG A 354 -5.04 -7.49 -14.78
CA ARG A 354 -4.27 -8.10 -15.87
C ARG A 354 -2.77 -7.75 -15.80
N ALA A 355 -2.45 -6.50 -15.53
CA ALA A 355 -1.06 -6.07 -15.37
C ALA A 355 -0.40 -6.77 -14.18
N MET A 356 -1.10 -6.91 -13.06
CA MET A 356 -0.62 -7.66 -11.90
C MET A 356 -0.40 -9.14 -12.24
N GLN A 357 -1.32 -9.77 -12.97
CA GLN A 357 -1.15 -11.15 -13.41
C GLN A 357 0.10 -11.30 -14.28
N ALA A 358 0.36 -10.35 -15.19
CA ALA A 358 1.57 -10.36 -16.01
C ALA A 358 2.86 -10.25 -15.16
N VAL A 359 2.84 -9.49 -14.07
CA VAL A 359 3.96 -9.43 -13.11
C VAL A 359 4.14 -10.77 -12.39
N ILE A 360 3.06 -11.40 -11.94
CA ILE A 360 3.11 -12.71 -11.26
C ILE A 360 3.71 -13.76 -12.19
N GLU A 361 3.19 -13.87 -13.41
CA GLU A 361 3.70 -14.78 -14.44
C GLU A 361 5.19 -14.56 -14.70
N PHE A 362 5.60 -13.31 -14.85
CA PHE A 362 7.01 -12.96 -15.01
C PHE A 362 7.88 -13.43 -13.83
N LEU A 363 7.43 -13.19 -12.58
CA LEU A 363 8.18 -13.55 -11.38
C LEU A 363 8.23 -15.08 -11.15
N GLU A 364 7.22 -15.82 -11.61
CA GLU A 364 7.19 -17.28 -11.56
C GLU A 364 8.09 -17.92 -12.63
N GLU A 365 8.27 -17.27 -13.79
CA GLU A 365 9.07 -17.75 -14.90
C GLU A 365 10.55 -17.30 -14.84
N ASP A 366 10.86 -16.27 -14.05
CA ASP A 366 12.23 -15.73 -13.97
C ASP A 366 13.04 -16.49 -12.90
N ASP A 367 14.23 -16.96 -13.30
CA ASP A 367 15.19 -17.61 -12.39
C ASP A 367 15.75 -16.63 -11.32
N THR A 368 15.63 -15.31 -11.55
CA THR A 368 16.06 -14.28 -10.60
C THR A 368 15.01 -14.12 -9.51
N GLU A 369 15.43 -14.22 -8.23
CA GLU A 369 14.54 -13.97 -7.11
C GLU A 369 13.84 -12.59 -7.25
N GLY A 370 12.51 -12.58 -7.16
CA GLY A 370 11.72 -11.37 -7.31
C GLY A 370 10.75 -11.16 -6.14
N LEU A 371 10.42 -9.88 -5.92
CA LEU A 371 9.41 -9.48 -4.94
C LEU A 371 8.46 -8.47 -5.59
N MET A 372 7.16 -8.74 -5.50
CA MET A 372 6.10 -7.79 -5.80
C MET A 372 5.41 -7.33 -4.52
N VAL A 373 5.25 -6.01 -4.40
CA VAL A 373 4.39 -5.39 -3.38
C VAL A 373 3.37 -4.52 -4.09
N ALA A 374 2.09 -4.72 -3.78
CA ALA A 374 1.00 -3.94 -4.34
C ALA A 374 0.21 -3.24 -3.24
N THR A 375 -0.19 -1.99 -3.46
CA THR A 375 -1.01 -1.21 -2.54
C THR A 375 -1.90 -0.23 -3.30
N SER A 376 -3.01 0.19 -2.68
CA SER A 376 -3.68 1.42 -3.07
C SER A 376 -3.16 2.57 -2.21
N ASP A 377 -3.06 3.76 -2.78
CA ASP A 377 -2.64 4.97 -2.07
C ASP A 377 -3.77 5.55 -1.19
N HIS A 378 -5.01 5.46 -1.66
CA HIS A 378 -6.27 5.78 -0.96
C HIS A 378 -7.45 5.16 -1.71
N GLU A 379 -8.65 5.32 -1.20
CA GLU A 379 -9.89 5.21 -1.99
C GLU A 379 -10.32 6.62 -2.42
N THR A 380 -11.00 6.75 -3.56
CA THR A 380 -11.55 8.04 -4.01
C THR A 380 -12.73 8.48 -3.12
N GLY A 381 -13.40 7.51 -2.50
CA GLY A 381 -14.48 7.71 -1.54
C GLY A 381 -15.88 7.84 -2.18
N GLY A 382 -16.89 7.69 -1.35
CA GLY A 382 -18.29 7.87 -1.75
C GLY A 382 -18.92 6.73 -2.57
N LEU A 383 -18.14 5.78 -3.08
CA LEU A 383 -18.67 4.64 -3.82
C LEU A 383 -19.31 3.61 -2.87
N ALA A 384 -20.56 3.20 -3.18
CA ALA A 384 -21.25 2.15 -2.46
C ALA A 384 -21.97 1.21 -3.43
N THR A 385 -21.94 -0.08 -3.15
CA THR A 385 -22.63 -1.12 -3.95
C THR A 385 -24.07 -1.35 -3.51
N ALA A 386 -24.59 -0.55 -2.58
CA ALA A 386 -25.95 -0.67 -2.07
C ALA A 386 -26.99 -0.16 -3.10
N ARG A 387 -28.00 -0.98 -3.33
CA ARG A 387 -29.13 -0.61 -4.21
C ARG A 387 -30.02 0.41 -3.50
N ARG A 388 -30.18 1.62 -4.06
CA ARG A 388 -31.09 2.67 -3.56
C ARG A 388 -30.90 3.05 -2.09
N MET A 389 -29.72 3.46 -1.69
CA MET A 389 -29.62 4.23 -0.45
C MET A 389 -30.20 5.63 -0.70
N SER A 390 -31.50 5.81 -0.40
CA SER A 390 -32.04 7.14 -0.19
C SER A 390 -31.46 7.64 1.14
N LEU A 391 -30.68 8.70 1.12
CA LEU A 391 -30.22 9.42 2.31
C LEU A 391 -31.37 10.14 3.04
N PHE A 392 -32.57 10.14 2.44
CA PHE A 392 -33.79 10.62 3.03
C PHE A 392 -34.70 9.41 3.25
N ALA A 393 -34.88 9.02 4.50
CA ALA A 393 -35.96 8.14 4.87
C ALA A 393 -37.26 8.82 4.42
N SER A 394 -37.80 8.46 3.26
CA SER A 394 -39.20 8.69 3.02
C SER A 394 -39.96 7.78 3.99
N SER A 395 -40.97 8.33 4.62
CA SER A 395 -41.86 7.69 5.58
C SER A 395 -42.67 6.52 4.99
N ASP A 396 -42.27 5.98 3.83
CA ASP A 396 -43.05 5.03 3.05
C ASP A 396 -42.37 3.65 2.90
N CYS A 397 -41.44 3.28 3.78
CA CYS A 397 -40.96 1.90 3.84
C CYS A 397 -41.91 1.04 4.74
N GLU A 398 -43.07 0.71 4.22
CA GLU A 398 -43.99 -0.24 4.87
C GLU A 398 -43.64 -1.72 4.61
N SER A 399 -42.51 -2.02 3.96
CA SER A 399 -42.09 -3.41 3.70
C SER A 399 -40.59 -3.52 3.44
N CYS A 400 -39.79 -3.39 4.49
CA CYS A 400 -38.43 -3.90 4.51
C CYS A 400 -38.33 -5.04 5.52
#